data_91302e0ee70321ee85e5fae1b7d42bb5
#
_entry.id   91302e0ee70321ee85e5fae1b7d42bb5
#
_cell.length_a   1.000
_cell.length_b   1.000
_cell.length_c   1.000
_cell.angle_alpha   90.00
_cell.angle_beta   90.00
_cell.angle_gamma   90.00
#
_symmetry.space_group_name_H-M   'P 1'
#
loop_
_entity.id
_entity.type
_entity.pdbx_description
1 polymer ?
#
loop_
_entity_poly.entity_id
_entity_poly.type
_entity_poly.pdbx_seq_one_letter_code
_entity_poly.pdbx_strand_id
1 'polypeptide(L)'
;MLIARALSIFGWLLLLGFFAYVINVVVGRGRGTTTARLSPPLMVGWLLVALIVMTLGAGVVVIDAGEVGVVFNAISGTRNTPLYPGINFIVPYVETVYRYSTLEQVYTMTKVANEGPVQGDDSLWSPTSEGLQVGIDSSTRFKLNPARAADIHNNLRDYENILVRPTIRSVVRLMVSQNKVTDVYGTKRAQIQVEIENRIRERFEKEGLLLLSFDIRNVNFTDDYAKSIEQKQIAQQQAEQMQFTLQREQQEAERKRIEAEGVKTSAIVRAQGEAESLRLINEQIGKNENLLVYRYIEKLAPNVNVMLL
;
A
#
# COMPACT_ATOMS: atom_id res chain seq x y z
N MET A 1 -22.32 -13.81 25.74
CA MET A 1 -21.89 -13.71 27.17
C MET A 1 -23.04 -13.64 28.18
N LEU A 2 -24.13 -12.90 27.95
CA LEU A 2 -25.26 -12.79 28.91
C LEU A 2 -25.92 -14.13 29.25
N ILE A 3 -26.21 -14.98 28.25
CA ILE A 3 -26.89 -16.27 28.46
C ILE A 3 -26.05 -17.23 29.32
N ALA A 4 -24.77 -17.39 29.03
CA ALA A 4 -23.86 -18.23 29.80
C ALA A 4 -23.73 -17.76 31.28
N ARG A 5 -23.61 -16.41 31.45
CA ARG A 5 -23.58 -15.81 32.80
C ARG A 5 -24.91 -15.99 33.54
N ALA A 6 -26.04 -15.79 32.84
CA ALA A 6 -27.37 -15.97 33.42
C ALA A 6 -27.60 -17.41 33.90
N LEU A 7 -27.22 -18.43 33.10
CA LEU A 7 -27.30 -19.83 33.47
C LEU A 7 -26.40 -20.19 34.67
N SER A 8 -25.18 -19.67 34.70
CA SER A 8 -24.26 -19.91 35.83
C SER A 8 -24.76 -19.23 37.12
N ILE A 9 -25.26 -17.97 37.01
CA ILE A 9 -25.86 -17.25 38.14
C ILE A 9 -27.09 -18.02 38.68
N PHE A 10 -27.94 -18.52 37.76
CA PHE A 10 -29.10 -19.31 38.14
C PHE A 10 -28.70 -20.62 38.86
N GLY A 11 -27.65 -21.32 38.40
CA GLY A 11 -27.08 -22.46 39.07
C GLY A 11 -26.58 -22.13 40.48
N TRP A 12 -25.91 -21.03 40.69
CA TRP A 12 -25.49 -20.54 42.01
C TRP A 12 -26.66 -20.19 42.90
N LEU A 13 -27.71 -19.57 42.36
CA LEU A 13 -28.95 -19.27 43.12
C LEU A 13 -29.65 -20.54 43.58
N LEU A 14 -29.71 -21.58 42.72
CA LEU A 14 -30.25 -22.90 43.13
C LEU A 14 -29.45 -23.51 44.25
N LEU A 15 -28.12 -23.42 44.22
CA LEU A 15 -27.21 -23.95 45.22
C LEU A 15 -27.35 -23.20 46.57
N LEU A 16 -27.42 -21.84 46.51
CA LEU A 16 -27.71 -21.02 47.71
C LEU A 16 -29.08 -21.31 48.28
N GLY A 17 -30.13 -21.45 47.43
CA GLY A 17 -31.47 -21.85 47.86
C GLY A 17 -31.50 -23.19 48.56
N PHE A 18 -30.70 -24.15 48.05
CA PHE A 18 -30.53 -25.44 48.72
C PHE A 18 -29.92 -25.31 50.14
N PHE A 19 -28.81 -24.56 50.27
CA PHE A 19 -28.19 -24.35 51.58
C PHE A 19 -29.11 -23.58 52.51
N ALA A 20 -29.83 -22.57 52.07
CA ALA A 20 -30.81 -21.83 52.85
C ALA A 20 -31.95 -22.74 53.34
N TYR A 21 -32.43 -23.63 52.46
CA TYR A 21 -33.45 -24.63 52.84
C TYR A 21 -32.93 -25.59 53.92
N VAL A 22 -31.74 -26.18 53.77
CA VAL A 22 -31.11 -27.08 54.74
C VAL A 22 -30.93 -26.38 56.07
N ILE A 23 -30.39 -25.15 56.07
CA ILE A 23 -30.20 -24.37 57.31
C ILE A 23 -31.53 -24.09 57.99
N ASN A 24 -32.55 -23.70 57.26
CA ASN A 24 -33.89 -23.42 57.79
C ASN A 24 -34.49 -24.67 58.47
N VAL A 25 -34.38 -25.85 57.80
CA VAL A 25 -34.89 -27.10 58.35
C VAL A 25 -34.11 -27.55 59.61
N VAL A 26 -32.78 -27.40 59.63
CA VAL A 26 -31.92 -27.76 60.74
C VAL A 26 -32.19 -26.86 61.96
N VAL A 27 -32.20 -25.49 61.69
CA VAL A 27 -32.44 -24.49 62.76
C VAL A 27 -33.89 -24.59 63.29
N GLY A 28 -34.88 -24.78 62.38
CA GLY A 28 -36.27 -24.91 62.76
C GLY A 28 -36.56 -26.17 63.57
N ARG A 29 -35.85 -27.25 63.28
CA ARG A 29 -35.91 -28.46 64.18
C ARG A 29 -35.34 -28.16 65.55
N GLY A 30 -34.22 -27.44 65.63
CA GLY A 30 -33.65 -27.07 66.96
C GLY A 30 -34.55 -26.18 67.79
N ARG A 31 -35.44 -25.40 67.13
CA ARG A 31 -36.41 -24.52 67.80
C ARG A 31 -37.81 -25.08 67.93
N GLY A 32 -38.05 -26.30 67.46
CA GLY A 32 -39.35 -26.97 67.54
C GLY A 32 -40.45 -26.38 66.63
N THR A 33 -40.05 -25.55 65.67
CA THR A 33 -41.00 -24.79 64.82
C THR A 33 -41.27 -25.43 63.44
N THR A 34 -40.54 -26.49 63.06
CA THR A 34 -40.74 -27.16 61.76
C THR A 34 -40.78 -28.67 61.90
N THR A 35 -41.81 -29.30 61.29
CA THR A 35 -41.99 -30.80 61.19
C THR A 35 -41.44 -31.31 59.84
N ALA A 36 -40.82 -30.44 59.05
CA ALA A 36 -40.30 -30.83 57.79
C ALA A 36 -39.17 -31.86 57.84
N ARG A 37 -39.36 -33.01 57.20
CA ARG A 37 -38.37 -34.08 57.13
C ARG A 37 -37.44 -33.87 56.00
N LEU A 38 -36.12 -33.77 56.21
CA LEU A 38 -35.09 -33.81 55.16
C LEU A 38 -35.18 -35.22 54.52
N SER A 39 -35.75 -35.28 53.31
CA SER A 39 -35.76 -36.49 52.51
C SER A 39 -34.47 -36.59 51.71
N PRO A 40 -33.59 -37.55 52.01
CA PRO A 40 -32.29 -37.68 51.35
C PRO A 40 -32.37 -37.71 49.81
N PRO A 41 -33.35 -38.36 49.12
CA PRO A 41 -33.42 -38.40 47.66
C PRO A 41 -33.80 -37.04 47.07
N LEU A 42 -34.61 -36.23 47.71
CA LEU A 42 -34.94 -34.87 47.20
C LEU A 42 -33.76 -33.95 47.36
N MET A 43 -32.95 -34.07 48.40
CA MET A 43 -31.73 -33.26 48.56
C MET A 43 -30.70 -33.61 47.51
N VAL A 44 -30.47 -34.90 47.26
CA VAL A 44 -29.56 -35.37 46.18
C VAL A 44 -30.08 -34.90 44.79
N GLY A 45 -31.39 -35.00 44.54
CA GLY A 45 -32.00 -34.54 43.29
C GLY A 45 -31.80 -33.06 43.07
N TRP A 46 -32.00 -32.20 44.12
CA TRP A 46 -31.76 -30.76 44.00
C TRP A 46 -30.29 -30.42 43.72
N LEU A 47 -29.35 -31.07 44.41
CA LEU A 47 -27.91 -30.89 44.15
C LEU A 47 -27.53 -31.30 42.72
N LEU A 48 -28.07 -32.43 42.22
CA LEU A 48 -27.82 -32.87 40.85
C LEU A 48 -28.36 -31.86 39.82
N VAL A 49 -29.57 -31.33 40.04
CA VAL A 49 -30.13 -30.30 39.14
C VAL A 49 -29.27 -29.02 39.16
N ALA A 50 -28.87 -28.57 40.35
CA ALA A 50 -28.01 -27.39 40.48
C ALA A 50 -26.65 -27.61 39.76
N LEU A 51 -26.05 -28.80 39.94
CA LEU A 51 -24.78 -29.16 39.25
C LEU A 51 -24.96 -29.21 37.73
N ILE A 52 -26.03 -29.83 37.23
CA ILE A 52 -26.31 -29.89 35.78
C ILE A 52 -26.50 -28.48 35.19
N VAL A 53 -27.28 -27.62 35.84
CA VAL A 53 -27.50 -26.24 35.37
C VAL A 53 -26.19 -25.45 35.38
N MET A 54 -25.38 -25.63 36.42
CA MET A 54 -24.08 -24.94 36.50
C MET A 54 -23.09 -25.42 35.44
N THR A 55 -23.04 -26.74 35.17
CA THR A 55 -22.18 -27.31 34.13
C THR A 55 -22.65 -26.91 32.70
N LEU A 56 -23.97 -26.89 32.45
CA LEU A 56 -24.52 -26.41 31.18
C LEU A 56 -24.17 -24.95 30.95
N GLY A 57 -24.27 -24.10 31.97
CA GLY A 57 -23.89 -22.69 31.89
C GLY A 57 -22.41 -22.49 31.60
N ALA A 58 -21.52 -23.30 32.19
CA ALA A 58 -20.09 -23.25 31.93
C ALA A 58 -19.68 -23.81 30.56
N GLY A 59 -20.54 -24.67 29.97
CA GLY A 59 -20.29 -25.23 28.64
C GLY A 59 -20.70 -24.35 27.46
N VAL A 60 -21.39 -23.24 27.71
CA VAL A 60 -21.80 -22.30 26.65
C VAL A 60 -20.70 -21.26 26.40
N VAL A 61 -20.16 -21.27 25.18
CA VAL A 61 -19.18 -20.27 24.71
C VAL A 61 -19.75 -19.51 23.53
N VAL A 62 -19.71 -18.21 23.63
CA VAL A 62 -20.09 -17.30 22.51
C VAL A 62 -18.83 -16.81 21.85
N ILE A 63 -18.72 -17.07 20.54
CA ILE A 63 -17.66 -16.51 19.69
C ILE A 63 -18.24 -15.28 19.00
N ASP A 64 -17.54 -14.16 19.11
CA ASP A 64 -17.97 -12.89 18.53
C ASP A 64 -17.72 -12.86 17.02
N ALA A 65 -18.42 -11.94 16.31
CA ALA A 65 -18.21 -11.73 14.88
C ALA A 65 -16.77 -11.25 14.62
N GLY A 66 -16.11 -11.85 13.63
CA GLY A 66 -14.71 -11.55 13.32
C GLY A 66 -13.70 -12.34 14.16
N GLU A 67 -14.16 -13.31 14.94
CA GLU A 67 -13.31 -14.24 15.69
C GLU A 67 -13.57 -15.69 15.29
N VAL A 68 -12.61 -16.55 15.57
CA VAL A 68 -12.74 -18.01 15.48
C VAL A 68 -12.20 -18.63 16.77
N GLY A 69 -12.90 -19.61 17.30
CA GLY A 69 -12.49 -20.33 18.51
C GLY A 69 -11.79 -21.65 18.19
N VAL A 70 -10.61 -21.86 18.74
CA VAL A 70 -9.92 -23.16 18.71
C VAL A 70 -10.10 -23.83 20.04
N VAL A 71 -10.63 -25.05 20.02
CA VAL A 71 -10.88 -25.85 21.23
C VAL A 71 -9.69 -26.73 21.53
N PHE A 72 -9.09 -26.54 22.67
CA PHE A 72 -8.09 -27.46 23.25
C PHE A 72 -8.73 -28.32 24.28
N ASN A 73 -8.70 -29.62 24.06
CA ASN A 73 -9.19 -30.64 25.01
C ASN A 73 -7.99 -31.23 25.76
N ALA A 74 -8.04 -31.21 27.10
CA ALA A 74 -6.95 -31.68 27.95
C ALA A 74 -6.63 -33.17 27.77
N ILE A 75 -7.57 -33.99 27.24
CA ILE A 75 -7.42 -35.44 27.08
C ILE A 75 -7.03 -35.78 25.63
N SER A 76 -7.70 -35.20 24.64
CA SER A 76 -7.56 -35.54 23.21
C SER A 76 -6.75 -34.54 22.39
N GLY A 77 -6.28 -33.44 22.98
CA GLY A 77 -5.55 -32.38 22.27
C GLY A 77 -6.44 -31.40 21.56
N THR A 78 -5.88 -30.66 20.58
CA THR A 78 -6.60 -29.65 19.85
C THR A 78 -7.62 -30.25 18.86
N ARG A 79 -8.86 -29.74 18.91
CA ARG A 79 -9.90 -30.12 17.97
C ARG A 79 -9.64 -29.48 16.61
N ASN A 80 -9.67 -30.30 15.55
CA ASN A 80 -9.45 -29.80 14.16
C ASN A 80 -10.59 -28.91 13.64
N THR A 81 -11.80 -29.08 14.17
CA THR A 81 -12.96 -28.25 13.78
C THR A 81 -13.01 -27.00 14.64
N PRO A 82 -12.81 -25.81 14.04
CA PRO A 82 -12.91 -24.54 14.77
C PRO A 82 -14.36 -24.21 15.12
N LEU A 83 -14.55 -23.39 16.14
CA LEU A 83 -15.84 -22.81 16.50
C LEU A 83 -16.02 -21.48 15.73
N TYR A 84 -17.08 -21.42 14.94
CA TYR A 84 -17.46 -20.21 14.21
C TYR A 84 -18.26 -19.24 15.08
N PRO A 85 -18.41 -17.97 14.65
CA PRO A 85 -19.19 -16.98 15.36
C PRO A 85 -20.60 -17.47 15.70
N GLY A 86 -21.01 -17.18 16.94
CA GLY A 86 -22.30 -17.60 17.49
C GLY A 86 -22.19 -18.35 18.81
N ILE A 87 -23.28 -19.02 19.20
CA ILE A 87 -23.33 -19.82 20.42
C ILE A 87 -22.79 -21.21 20.12
N ASN A 88 -21.75 -21.60 20.85
CA ASN A 88 -21.10 -22.89 20.73
C ASN A 88 -21.13 -23.61 22.09
N PHE A 89 -21.02 -24.95 22.05
CA PHE A 89 -21.01 -25.79 23.25
C PHE A 89 -19.65 -26.49 23.36
N ILE A 90 -19.10 -26.45 24.58
CA ILE A 90 -17.86 -27.15 24.94
C ILE A 90 -18.08 -27.97 26.18
N VAL A 91 -17.20 -28.93 26.43
CA VAL A 91 -17.18 -29.71 27.67
C VAL A 91 -16.43 -28.88 28.72
N PRO A 92 -17.15 -28.34 29.74
CA PRO A 92 -16.51 -27.49 30.73
C PRO A 92 -15.48 -28.30 31.52
N TYR A 93 -14.45 -27.63 32.04
CA TYR A 93 -13.32 -28.18 32.80
C TYR A 93 -12.34 -29.06 31.99
N VAL A 94 -12.75 -29.63 30.86
CA VAL A 94 -11.92 -30.46 29.98
C VAL A 94 -11.48 -29.70 28.75
N GLU A 95 -12.34 -28.82 28.24
CA GLU A 95 -12.09 -28.03 27.04
C GLU A 95 -11.87 -26.57 27.36
N THR A 96 -10.86 -25.98 26.68
CA THR A 96 -10.54 -24.54 26.73
C THR A 96 -10.60 -23.97 25.33
N VAL A 97 -11.17 -22.78 25.20
CA VAL A 97 -11.29 -22.10 23.90
C VAL A 97 -10.30 -20.95 23.82
N TYR A 98 -9.45 -21.01 22.79
CA TYR A 98 -8.56 -19.91 22.37
C TYR A 98 -9.19 -19.17 21.22
N ARG A 99 -9.24 -17.85 21.29
CA ARG A 99 -9.86 -17.00 20.27
C ARG A 99 -8.79 -16.36 19.40
N TYR A 100 -9.02 -16.38 18.10
CA TYR A 100 -8.18 -15.74 17.09
C TYR A 100 -9.02 -14.80 16.26
N SER A 101 -8.48 -13.61 15.96
CA SER A 101 -9.13 -12.65 15.07
C SER A 101 -9.06 -13.16 13.64
N THR A 102 -10.20 -13.13 12.95
CA THR A 102 -10.33 -13.38 11.50
C THR A 102 -10.49 -12.09 10.71
N LEU A 103 -10.47 -10.95 11.40
CA LEU A 103 -10.48 -9.65 10.80
C LEU A 103 -9.18 -9.38 10.04
N GLU A 104 -9.22 -8.43 9.16
CA GLU A 104 -8.05 -7.95 8.45
C GLU A 104 -7.06 -7.32 9.42
N GLN A 105 -5.81 -7.71 9.30
CA GLN A 105 -4.68 -7.23 10.07
C GLN A 105 -3.66 -6.62 9.14
N VAL A 106 -2.93 -5.62 9.62
CA VAL A 106 -1.91 -4.91 8.85
C VAL A 106 -0.59 -4.98 9.60
N TYR A 107 0.43 -5.51 8.93
CA TYR A 107 1.81 -5.41 9.37
C TYR A 107 2.53 -4.37 8.53
N THR A 108 3.03 -3.31 9.18
CA THR A 108 3.74 -2.21 8.52
C THR A 108 5.18 -2.16 8.99
N MET A 109 6.12 -2.17 8.03
CA MET A 109 7.53 -1.85 8.22
C MET A 109 7.74 -0.43 7.69
N THR A 110 8.27 0.49 8.50
CA THR A 110 8.47 1.88 8.10
C THR A 110 9.57 2.54 8.90
N LYS A 111 10.24 3.51 8.29
CA LYS A 111 11.18 4.41 8.96
C LYS A 111 10.45 5.48 9.78
N VAL A 112 9.20 5.78 9.43
CA VAL A 112 8.42 6.85 10.09
C VAL A 112 7.93 6.36 11.44
N ALA A 113 8.29 7.09 12.50
CA ALA A 113 7.85 6.78 13.84
C ALA A 113 6.31 6.83 13.96
N ASN A 114 5.72 5.89 14.72
CA ASN A 114 4.29 5.76 14.99
C ASN A 114 3.40 5.32 13.81
N GLU A 115 3.97 4.91 12.67
CA GLU A 115 3.17 4.33 11.56
C GLU A 115 3.15 2.78 11.57
N GLY A 116 3.93 2.14 12.41
CA GLY A 116 4.06 0.68 12.50
C GLY A 116 3.93 0.18 13.94
N PRO A 117 3.92 -1.15 14.15
CA PRO A 117 3.84 -1.76 15.48
C PRO A 117 5.11 -1.53 16.32
N VAL A 118 6.22 -1.17 15.69
CA VAL A 118 7.50 -0.91 16.35
C VAL A 118 7.75 0.60 16.42
N GLN A 119 8.12 1.08 17.59
CA GLN A 119 8.52 2.49 17.76
C GLN A 119 9.95 2.67 17.22
N GLY A 120 10.12 3.58 16.25
CA GLY A 120 11.40 3.87 15.63
C GLY A 120 11.53 3.34 14.20
N ASP A 121 12.74 3.24 13.68
CA ASP A 121 13.03 2.75 12.32
C ASP A 121 12.88 1.22 12.28
N ASP A 122 11.79 0.72 11.70
CA ASP A 122 11.54 -0.68 11.40
C ASP A 122 11.66 -0.98 9.89
N SER A 123 12.19 -0.05 9.08
CA SER A 123 12.49 -0.30 7.66
C SER A 123 13.38 -1.52 7.49
N LEU A 124 13.16 -2.25 6.42
CA LEU A 124 14.02 -3.38 6.08
C LEU A 124 15.24 -2.91 5.29
N TRP A 125 16.35 -2.75 5.95
CA TRP A 125 17.63 -2.48 5.28
C TRP A 125 18.21 -3.75 4.66
N SER A 126 18.54 -3.68 3.38
CA SER A 126 19.10 -4.80 2.61
C SER A 126 20.01 -4.30 1.49
N PRO A 127 21.12 -5.00 1.20
CA PRO A 127 21.92 -4.71 0.02
C PRO A 127 21.18 -5.13 -1.26
N THR A 128 21.32 -4.34 -2.31
CA THR A 128 20.90 -4.67 -3.68
C THR A 128 21.93 -5.59 -4.36
N SER A 129 21.65 -6.03 -5.59
CA SER A 129 22.61 -6.83 -6.39
C SER A 129 23.91 -6.07 -6.70
N GLU A 130 23.91 -4.74 -6.56
CA GLU A 130 25.08 -3.86 -6.74
C GLU A 130 25.79 -3.56 -5.43
N GLY A 131 25.36 -4.14 -4.30
CA GLY A 131 25.94 -3.92 -2.97
C GLY A 131 25.51 -2.64 -2.28
N LEU A 132 24.57 -1.88 -2.87
CA LEU A 132 24.05 -0.65 -2.29
C LEU A 132 22.97 -0.95 -1.23
N GLN A 133 23.06 -0.32 -0.07
CA GLN A 133 22.09 -0.46 1.00
C GLN A 133 20.84 0.37 0.70
N VAL A 134 19.67 -0.30 0.72
CA VAL A 134 18.37 0.35 0.60
C VAL A 134 17.45 -0.08 1.74
N GLY A 135 16.67 0.86 2.26
CA GLY A 135 15.63 0.63 3.26
C GLY A 135 14.28 0.54 2.58
N ILE A 136 13.57 -0.55 2.79
CA ILE A 136 12.24 -0.78 2.21
C ILE A 136 11.18 -0.60 3.28
N ASP A 137 10.26 0.34 3.04
CA ASP A 137 9.03 0.49 3.80
C ASP A 137 7.90 -0.24 3.07
N SER A 138 7.15 -1.06 3.78
CA SER A 138 6.05 -1.81 3.20
C SER A 138 4.90 -1.99 4.16
N SER A 139 3.69 -2.18 3.61
CA SER A 139 2.49 -2.57 4.35
C SER A 139 1.96 -3.88 3.77
N THR A 140 1.67 -4.82 4.66
CA THR A 140 1.14 -6.13 4.30
C THR A 140 -0.19 -6.34 5.00
N ARG A 141 -1.26 -6.52 4.23
CA ARG A 141 -2.59 -6.84 4.75
C ARG A 141 -2.84 -8.33 4.63
N PHE A 142 -3.25 -8.92 5.71
CA PHE A 142 -3.51 -10.36 5.78
C PHE A 142 -4.64 -10.65 6.78
N LYS A 143 -5.14 -11.87 6.73
CA LYS A 143 -6.10 -12.39 7.72
C LYS A 143 -5.86 -13.88 7.95
N LEU A 144 -6.31 -14.35 9.11
CA LEU A 144 -6.30 -15.77 9.45
C LEU A 144 -7.40 -16.50 8.67
N ASN A 145 -7.06 -17.69 8.12
CA ASN A 145 -8.05 -18.60 7.55
C ASN A 145 -8.76 -19.37 8.68
N PRO A 146 -10.06 -19.13 8.92
CA PRO A 146 -10.77 -19.75 10.04
C PRO A 146 -10.71 -21.27 10.01
N ALA A 147 -10.72 -21.88 8.82
CA ALA A 147 -10.69 -23.35 8.68
C ALA A 147 -9.36 -23.97 9.16
N ARG A 148 -8.27 -23.18 9.18
CA ARG A 148 -6.93 -23.64 9.59
C ARG A 148 -6.47 -23.05 10.93
N ALA A 149 -7.40 -22.49 11.71
CA ALA A 149 -7.09 -21.90 12.99
C ALA A 149 -6.48 -22.91 13.99
N ALA A 150 -6.88 -24.19 13.92
CA ALA A 150 -6.31 -25.25 14.74
C ALA A 150 -4.83 -25.51 14.44
N ASP A 151 -4.42 -25.49 13.15
CA ASP A 151 -3.03 -25.65 12.73
C ASP A 151 -2.17 -24.49 13.25
N ILE A 152 -2.68 -23.27 13.14
CA ILE A 152 -2.02 -22.06 13.64
C ILE A 152 -1.85 -22.12 15.16
N HIS A 153 -2.88 -22.56 15.88
CA HIS A 153 -2.81 -22.71 17.34
C HIS A 153 -1.74 -23.72 17.76
N ASN A 154 -1.67 -24.87 17.08
CA ASN A 154 -0.74 -25.92 17.43
C ASN A 154 0.71 -25.57 17.11
N ASN A 155 0.95 -24.92 15.95
CA ASN A 155 2.30 -24.77 15.42
C ASN A 155 2.89 -23.38 15.70
N LEU A 156 2.06 -22.34 15.72
CA LEU A 156 2.55 -20.96 15.62
C LEU A 156 2.14 -20.10 16.81
N ARG A 157 0.96 -20.25 17.39
CA ARG A 157 0.35 -19.43 18.43
C ARG A 157 0.48 -17.93 18.25
N ASP A 158 1.73 -17.43 18.23
CA ASP A 158 2.13 -16.07 17.92
C ASP A 158 2.56 -16.00 16.44
N TYR A 159 1.59 -16.23 15.55
CA TYR A 159 1.85 -16.28 14.10
C TYR A 159 2.39 -14.93 13.55
N GLU A 160 2.09 -13.81 14.20
CA GLU A 160 2.56 -12.50 13.76
C GLU A 160 4.09 -12.39 13.89
N ASN A 161 4.64 -12.74 15.04
CA ASN A 161 6.07 -12.65 15.29
C ASN A 161 6.86 -13.86 14.76
N ILE A 162 6.25 -15.05 14.71
CA ILE A 162 6.94 -16.29 14.31
C ILE A 162 6.88 -16.49 12.79
N LEU A 163 5.76 -16.13 12.14
CA LEU A 163 5.54 -16.39 10.72
C LEU A 163 5.50 -15.10 9.87
N VAL A 164 4.57 -14.17 10.19
CA VAL A 164 4.29 -13.01 9.34
C VAL A 164 5.55 -12.15 9.18
N ARG A 165 6.07 -11.65 10.29
CA ARG A 165 7.21 -10.76 10.32
C ARG A 165 8.47 -11.36 9.67
N PRO A 166 8.93 -12.57 10.03
CA PRO A 166 10.10 -13.17 9.40
C PRO A 166 9.91 -13.50 7.93
N THR A 167 8.73 -13.97 7.52
CA THR A 167 8.44 -14.31 6.13
C THR A 167 8.51 -13.08 5.24
N ILE A 168 7.82 -12.00 5.60
CA ILE A 168 7.84 -10.75 4.81
C ILE A 168 9.27 -10.23 4.70
N ARG A 169 9.97 -10.11 5.83
CA ARG A 169 11.34 -9.60 5.86
C ARG A 169 12.29 -10.46 5.03
N SER A 170 12.16 -11.78 5.05
CA SER A 170 13.03 -12.67 4.28
C SER A 170 12.76 -12.59 2.77
N VAL A 171 11.48 -12.55 2.36
CA VAL A 171 11.10 -12.47 0.95
C VAL A 171 11.51 -11.12 0.35
N VAL A 172 11.21 -10.01 1.05
CA VAL A 172 11.59 -8.66 0.59
C VAL A 172 13.11 -8.55 0.48
N ARG A 173 13.88 -9.02 1.48
CA ARG A 173 15.35 -9.02 1.43
C ARG A 173 15.88 -9.81 0.24
N LEU A 174 15.32 -10.98 -0.01
CA LEU A 174 15.73 -11.82 -1.15
C LEU A 174 15.48 -11.07 -2.48
N MET A 175 14.33 -10.48 -2.64
CA MET A 175 13.99 -9.78 -3.88
C MET A 175 14.82 -8.51 -4.08
N VAL A 176 15.09 -7.75 -3.02
CA VAL A 176 15.98 -6.59 -3.09
C VAL A 176 17.40 -7.00 -3.46
N SER A 177 17.93 -8.07 -2.86
CA SER A 177 19.30 -8.53 -3.14
C SER A 177 19.51 -9.06 -4.58
N GLN A 178 18.44 -9.44 -5.26
CA GLN A 178 18.49 -9.93 -6.64
C GLN A 178 18.34 -8.83 -7.70
N ASN A 179 17.91 -7.65 -7.31
CA ASN A 179 17.59 -6.56 -8.21
C ASN A 179 18.54 -5.37 -8.03
N LYS A 180 18.72 -4.59 -9.11
CA LYS A 180 19.46 -3.33 -9.06
C LYS A 180 18.64 -2.26 -8.31
N VAL A 181 19.34 -1.32 -7.72
CA VAL A 181 18.67 -0.22 -7.01
C VAL A 181 17.69 0.53 -7.91
N THR A 182 18.05 0.81 -9.16
CA THR A 182 17.21 1.46 -10.17
C THR A 182 15.94 0.69 -10.52
N ASP A 183 15.97 -0.64 -10.45
CA ASP A 183 14.82 -1.50 -10.69
C ASP A 183 13.85 -1.46 -9.49
N VAL A 184 14.40 -1.43 -8.27
CA VAL A 184 13.61 -1.44 -7.03
C VAL A 184 12.79 -0.16 -6.85
N TYR A 185 13.34 1.02 -7.16
CA TYR A 185 12.59 2.27 -7.03
C TYR A 185 11.96 2.76 -8.34
N GLY A 186 12.36 2.21 -9.50
CA GLY A 186 12.02 2.69 -10.83
C GLY A 186 11.00 1.83 -11.56
N THR A 187 11.31 1.54 -12.82
CA THR A 187 10.37 0.94 -13.80
C THR A 187 9.91 -0.48 -13.46
N LYS A 188 10.73 -1.27 -12.76
CA LYS A 188 10.38 -2.64 -12.39
C LYS A 188 9.78 -2.79 -11.00
N ARG A 189 9.60 -1.68 -10.26
CA ARG A 189 9.03 -1.70 -8.92
C ARG A 189 7.71 -2.48 -8.85
N ALA A 190 6.81 -2.24 -9.80
CA ALA A 190 5.52 -2.94 -9.84
C ALA A 190 5.67 -4.45 -10.04
N GLN A 191 6.61 -4.89 -10.89
CA GLN A 191 6.88 -6.32 -11.12
C GLN A 191 7.47 -6.97 -9.86
N ILE A 192 8.44 -6.30 -9.22
CA ILE A 192 9.06 -6.76 -7.98
C ILE A 192 8.01 -6.88 -6.87
N GLN A 193 7.10 -5.92 -6.74
CA GLN A 193 6.00 -5.96 -5.78
C GLN A 193 5.11 -7.19 -6.00
N VAL A 194 4.68 -7.45 -7.24
CA VAL A 194 3.85 -8.61 -7.58
C VAL A 194 4.58 -9.93 -7.29
N GLU A 195 5.88 -10.01 -7.57
CA GLU A 195 6.65 -11.21 -7.28
C GLU A 195 6.82 -11.45 -5.77
N ILE A 196 7.05 -10.39 -4.99
CA ILE A 196 7.07 -10.45 -3.52
C ILE A 196 5.71 -10.93 -3.01
N GLU A 197 4.62 -10.33 -3.50
CA GLU A 197 3.26 -10.69 -3.12
C GLU A 197 2.96 -12.16 -3.37
N ASN A 198 3.30 -12.69 -4.54
CA ASN A 198 3.09 -14.10 -4.89
C ASN A 198 3.88 -15.05 -3.96
N ARG A 199 5.14 -14.72 -3.66
CA ARG A 199 5.97 -15.53 -2.77
C ARG A 199 5.48 -15.50 -1.31
N ILE A 200 5.00 -14.34 -0.83
CA ILE A 200 4.41 -14.24 0.51
C ILE A 200 3.09 -15.01 0.55
N ARG A 201 2.24 -14.87 -0.47
CA ARG A 201 0.96 -15.57 -0.59
C ARG A 201 1.14 -17.08 -0.48
N GLU A 202 2.05 -17.65 -1.26
CA GLU A 202 2.34 -19.09 -1.24
C GLU A 202 2.75 -19.58 0.16
N ARG A 203 3.60 -18.82 0.87
CA ARG A 203 4.03 -19.19 2.22
C ARG A 203 2.92 -19.05 3.23
N PHE A 204 2.14 -17.99 3.16
CA PHE A 204 1.04 -17.74 4.07
C PHE A 204 -0.06 -18.79 3.93
N GLU A 205 -0.43 -19.15 2.71
CA GLU A 205 -1.45 -20.18 2.45
C GLU A 205 -1.05 -21.56 2.98
N LYS A 206 0.24 -21.92 2.89
CA LYS A 206 0.76 -23.17 3.46
C LYS A 206 0.57 -23.24 4.97
N GLU A 207 0.65 -22.11 5.66
CA GLU A 207 0.58 -22.02 7.11
C GLU A 207 -0.82 -21.62 7.64
N GLY A 208 -1.78 -21.36 6.74
CA GLY A 208 -3.15 -21.05 7.11
C GLY A 208 -3.47 -19.56 7.23
N LEU A 209 -2.64 -18.69 6.70
CA LEU A 209 -2.93 -17.27 6.54
C LEU A 209 -3.36 -16.95 5.11
N LEU A 210 -4.13 -15.89 4.92
CA LEU A 210 -4.54 -15.36 3.63
C LEU A 210 -3.94 -13.98 3.44
N LEU A 211 -3.10 -13.82 2.41
CA LEU A 211 -2.58 -12.51 2.01
C LEU A 211 -3.65 -11.77 1.21
N LEU A 212 -3.94 -10.53 1.60
CA LEU A 212 -4.87 -9.63 0.91
C LEU A 212 -4.12 -8.69 -0.03
N SER A 213 -3.07 -8.02 0.45
CA SER A 213 -2.17 -7.21 -0.37
C SER A 213 -0.79 -7.09 0.26
N PHE A 214 0.19 -6.82 -0.59
CA PHE A 214 1.52 -6.39 -0.20
C PHE A 214 1.87 -5.12 -0.98
N ASP A 215 2.21 -4.03 -0.28
CA ASP A 215 2.47 -2.74 -0.88
C ASP A 215 3.85 -2.24 -0.45
N ILE A 216 4.73 -1.97 -1.41
CA ILE A 216 5.95 -1.21 -1.17
C ILE A 216 5.55 0.25 -1.02
N ARG A 217 5.75 0.85 0.17
CA ARG A 217 5.39 2.24 0.46
C ARG A 217 6.48 3.20 0.02
N ASN A 218 7.70 2.96 0.50
CA ASN A 218 8.83 3.82 0.22
C ASN A 218 10.12 3.01 0.05
N VAL A 219 11.09 3.60 -0.66
CA VAL A 219 12.45 3.08 -0.79
C VAL A 219 13.38 4.16 -0.27
N ASN A 220 13.98 3.90 0.87
CA ASN A 220 14.87 4.81 1.56
C ASN A 220 16.32 4.52 1.12
N PHE A 221 17.11 5.55 0.95
CA PHE A 221 18.53 5.47 0.62
C PHE A 221 19.38 5.96 1.77
N THR A 222 20.64 5.55 1.79
CA THR A 222 21.65 6.19 2.64
C THR A 222 21.88 7.63 2.17
N ASP A 223 22.20 8.53 3.09
CA ASP A 223 22.37 9.96 2.77
C ASP A 223 23.45 10.20 1.69
N ASP A 224 24.51 9.42 1.70
CA ASP A 224 25.58 9.53 0.70
C ASP A 224 25.11 9.11 -0.69
N TYR A 225 24.30 8.06 -0.78
CA TYR A 225 23.75 7.61 -2.05
C TYR A 225 22.68 8.57 -2.58
N ALA A 226 21.83 9.10 -1.71
CA ALA A 226 20.82 10.11 -2.07
C ALA A 226 21.49 11.36 -2.68
N LYS A 227 22.55 11.88 -2.07
CA LYS A 227 23.35 12.98 -2.62
C LYS A 227 24.00 12.65 -3.96
N SER A 228 24.50 11.42 -4.12
CA SER A 228 25.11 10.98 -5.39
C SER A 228 24.09 10.90 -6.52
N ILE A 229 22.86 10.44 -6.24
CA ILE A 229 21.75 10.45 -7.22
C ILE A 229 21.40 11.88 -7.60
N GLU A 230 21.25 12.78 -6.62
CA GLU A 230 20.93 14.19 -6.86
C GLU A 230 21.97 14.86 -7.75
N GLN A 231 23.25 14.70 -7.44
CA GLN A 231 24.36 15.21 -8.25
C GLN A 231 24.34 14.65 -9.67
N LYS A 232 24.09 13.34 -9.84
CA LYS A 232 23.96 12.72 -11.16
C LYS A 232 22.80 13.29 -11.95
N GLN A 233 21.64 13.51 -11.32
CA GLN A 233 20.48 14.11 -11.98
C GLN A 233 20.73 15.56 -12.39
N ILE A 234 21.37 16.36 -11.52
CA ILE A 234 21.77 17.74 -11.85
C ILE A 234 22.72 17.76 -13.05
N ALA A 235 23.73 16.91 -13.05
CA ALA A 235 24.68 16.80 -14.16
C ALA A 235 23.99 16.37 -15.47
N GLN A 236 23.08 15.44 -15.42
CA GLN A 236 22.30 15.00 -16.58
C GLN A 236 21.42 16.12 -17.11
N GLN A 237 20.69 16.84 -16.27
CA GLN A 237 19.87 17.98 -16.65
C GLN A 237 20.72 19.09 -17.29
N GLN A 238 21.90 19.38 -16.74
CA GLN A 238 22.85 20.35 -17.31
C GLN A 238 23.32 19.91 -18.69
N ALA A 239 23.64 18.62 -18.88
CA ALA A 239 24.03 18.07 -20.17
C ALA A 239 22.90 18.19 -21.21
N GLU A 240 21.67 17.86 -20.83
CA GLU A 240 20.49 18.02 -21.68
C GLU A 240 20.25 19.49 -22.06
N GLN A 241 20.32 20.40 -21.08
CA GLN A 241 20.21 21.86 -21.35
C GLN A 241 21.29 22.35 -22.33
N MET A 242 22.54 21.87 -22.16
CA MET A 242 23.63 22.21 -23.08
C MET A 242 23.34 21.72 -24.52
N GLN A 243 22.81 20.50 -24.66
CA GLN A 243 22.41 19.99 -25.99
C GLN A 243 21.32 20.85 -26.63
N PHE A 244 20.29 21.22 -25.89
CA PHE A 244 19.24 22.14 -26.40
C PHE A 244 19.79 23.51 -26.74
N THR A 245 20.72 24.05 -25.98
CA THR A 245 21.37 25.31 -26.25
C THR A 245 22.19 25.26 -27.56
N LEU A 246 23.02 24.21 -27.70
CA LEU A 246 23.78 23.99 -28.94
C LEU A 246 22.87 23.83 -30.17
N GLN A 247 21.78 23.10 -30.04
CA GLN A 247 20.82 22.92 -31.13
C GLN A 247 20.15 24.25 -31.50
N ARG A 248 19.80 25.09 -30.53
CA ARG A 248 19.25 26.43 -30.76
C ARG A 248 20.27 27.33 -31.44
N GLU A 249 21.50 27.36 -30.97
CA GLU A 249 22.57 28.17 -31.60
C GLU A 249 22.86 27.73 -33.03
N GLN A 250 22.85 26.43 -33.31
CA GLN A 250 22.97 25.91 -34.68
C GLN A 250 21.82 26.38 -35.58
N GLN A 251 20.57 26.32 -35.08
CA GLN A 251 19.41 26.81 -35.82
C GLN A 251 19.47 28.32 -36.04
N GLU A 252 19.92 29.10 -35.06
CA GLU A 252 20.08 30.54 -35.19
C GLU A 252 21.20 30.90 -36.22
N ALA A 253 22.31 30.19 -36.20
CA ALA A 253 23.37 30.36 -37.16
C ALA A 253 22.89 30.03 -38.58
N GLU A 254 22.16 28.93 -38.75
CA GLU A 254 21.59 28.54 -40.03
C GLU A 254 20.55 29.56 -40.55
N ARG A 255 19.69 30.05 -39.64
CA ARG A 255 18.74 31.12 -39.99
C ARG A 255 19.46 32.37 -40.45
N LYS A 256 20.49 32.84 -39.75
CA LYS A 256 21.30 34.01 -40.18
C LYS A 256 21.99 33.78 -41.52
N ARG A 257 22.48 32.56 -41.79
CA ARG A 257 23.06 32.17 -43.07
C ARG A 257 22.04 32.26 -44.18
N ILE A 258 20.85 31.68 -44.00
CA ILE A 258 19.74 31.73 -44.98
C ILE A 258 19.28 33.17 -45.21
N GLU A 259 19.16 33.99 -44.17
CA GLU A 259 18.80 35.39 -44.25
C GLU A 259 19.83 36.19 -45.05
N ALA A 260 21.12 36.03 -44.76
CA ALA A 260 22.21 36.70 -45.52
C ALA A 260 22.24 36.23 -46.98
N GLU A 261 22.01 34.95 -47.26
CA GLU A 261 21.93 34.43 -48.63
C GLU A 261 20.68 34.94 -49.38
N GLY A 262 19.56 35.12 -48.68
CA GLY A 262 18.34 35.73 -49.17
C GLY A 262 18.56 37.22 -49.54
N VAL A 263 19.22 37.99 -48.68
CA VAL A 263 19.59 39.39 -48.95
C VAL A 263 20.52 39.49 -50.16
N LYS A 264 21.55 38.64 -50.22
CA LYS A 264 22.48 38.58 -51.39
C LYS A 264 21.72 38.25 -52.67
N THR A 265 20.88 37.22 -52.66
CA THR A 265 20.11 36.80 -53.84
C THR A 265 19.14 37.91 -54.28
N SER A 266 18.45 38.55 -53.35
CA SER A 266 17.55 39.68 -53.60
C SER A 266 18.29 40.86 -54.22
N ALA A 267 19.47 41.20 -53.71
CA ALA A 267 20.31 42.28 -54.30
C ALA A 267 20.76 41.93 -55.71
N ILE A 268 21.17 40.67 -55.97
CA ILE A 268 21.56 40.23 -57.31
C ILE A 268 20.38 40.30 -58.31
N VAL A 269 19.21 39.74 -57.89
CA VAL A 269 18.00 39.75 -58.71
C VAL A 269 17.56 41.18 -59.03
N ARG A 270 17.64 42.08 -58.04
CA ARG A 270 17.33 43.51 -58.26
C ARG A 270 18.29 44.18 -59.20
N ALA A 271 19.60 43.97 -59.05
CA ALA A 271 20.62 44.53 -59.98
C ALA A 271 20.46 43.96 -61.38
N GLN A 272 20.13 42.67 -61.52
CA GLN A 272 19.84 42.10 -62.87
C GLN A 272 18.58 42.67 -63.45
N GLY A 273 17.51 42.86 -62.68
CA GLY A 273 16.28 43.52 -63.12
C GLY A 273 16.51 44.97 -63.58
N GLU A 274 17.31 45.74 -62.84
CA GLU A 274 17.68 47.10 -63.18
C GLU A 274 18.53 47.12 -64.46
N ALA A 275 19.53 46.27 -64.62
CA ALA A 275 20.36 46.13 -65.79
C ALA A 275 19.53 45.76 -67.03
N GLU A 276 18.61 44.80 -66.91
CA GLU A 276 17.72 44.41 -68.03
C GLU A 276 16.74 45.53 -68.38
N SER A 277 16.19 46.22 -67.38
CA SER A 277 15.36 47.42 -67.64
C SER A 277 16.12 48.51 -68.40
N LEU A 278 17.37 48.81 -67.99
CA LEU A 278 18.22 49.75 -68.68
C LEU A 278 18.57 49.28 -70.12
N ARG A 279 18.83 47.98 -70.28
CA ARG A 279 19.10 47.38 -71.61
C ARG A 279 17.88 47.57 -72.53
N LEU A 280 16.67 47.22 -72.05
CA LEU A 280 15.44 47.39 -72.83
C LEU A 280 15.13 48.88 -73.15
N ILE A 281 15.38 49.77 -72.21
CA ILE A 281 15.25 51.24 -72.43
C ILE A 281 16.22 51.68 -73.46
N ASN A 282 17.48 51.30 -73.38
CA ASN A 282 18.51 51.67 -74.35
C ASN A 282 18.20 51.18 -75.81
N GLU A 283 17.64 49.94 -75.90
CA GLU A 283 17.19 49.39 -77.17
C GLU A 283 16.02 50.18 -77.81
N GLN A 284 15.08 50.65 -76.98
CA GLN A 284 13.95 51.47 -77.42
C GLN A 284 14.36 52.89 -77.72
N ILE A 285 15.30 53.50 -76.99
CA ILE A 285 15.87 54.84 -77.29
C ILE A 285 16.62 54.79 -78.57
N GLY A 286 17.36 53.75 -78.92
CA GLY A 286 18.04 53.59 -80.22
C GLY A 286 17.07 53.50 -81.37
N LYS A 287 15.77 53.23 -81.16
CA LYS A 287 14.71 53.23 -82.18
C LYS A 287 13.93 54.57 -82.25
N ASN A 288 13.97 55.44 -81.22
CA ASN A 288 13.26 56.70 -81.17
C ASN A 288 13.93 57.71 -80.21
N GLU A 289 14.69 58.66 -80.68
CA GLU A 289 15.45 59.63 -79.88
C GLU A 289 14.55 60.53 -78.97
N ASN A 290 13.30 60.76 -79.33
CA ASN A 290 12.36 61.53 -78.50
C ASN A 290 12.01 60.88 -77.17
N LEU A 291 12.27 59.56 -76.96
CA LEU A 291 12.06 58.85 -75.73
C LEU A 291 13.06 59.29 -74.64
N LEU A 292 14.22 59.80 -75.02
CA LEU A 292 15.21 60.36 -74.07
C LEU A 292 14.67 61.62 -73.36
N VAL A 293 14.02 62.51 -74.13
CA VAL A 293 13.42 63.72 -73.61
C VAL A 293 12.24 63.41 -72.70
N TYR A 294 11.40 62.42 -73.06
CA TYR A 294 10.28 61.93 -72.17
C TYR A 294 10.77 61.34 -70.84
N ARG A 295 11.80 60.53 -70.88
CA ARG A 295 12.40 59.95 -69.67
C ARG A 295 13.12 61.01 -68.82
N TYR A 296 13.69 62.01 -69.38
CA TYR A 296 14.29 63.14 -68.66
C TYR A 296 13.22 63.93 -67.93
N ILE A 297 12.08 64.20 -68.55
CA ILE A 297 10.92 64.87 -68.01
C ILE A 297 10.30 64.02 -66.89
N GLU A 298 10.12 62.70 -67.10
CA GLU A 298 9.56 61.77 -66.09
C GLU A 298 10.42 61.68 -64.79
N LYS A 299 11.74 61.74 -64.92
CA LYS A 299 12.65 61.74 -63.77
C LYS A 299 12.71 63.06 -63.02
N LEU A 300 12.47 64.21 -63.74
CA LEU A 300 12.43 65.55 -63.17
C LEU A 300 11.04 65.86 -62.56
N ALA A 301 9.97 65.31 -63.12
CA ALA A 301 8.58 65.60 -62.75
C ALA A 301 8.26 65.41 -61.24
N PRO A 302 8.78 64.42 -60.51
CA PRO A 302 8.47 64.30 -59.10
C PRO A 302 8.98 65.44 -58.23
N ASN A 303 9.96 66.19 -58.65
CA ASN A 303 10.63 67.25 -57.87
C ASN A 303 10.42 68.66 -58.40
N VAL A 304 9.61 68.87 -59.44
CA VAL A 304 9.34 70.18 -59.98
C VAL A 304 7.96 70.66 -59.56
N ASN A 305 7.91 71.51 -58.55
CA ASN A 305 6.74 72.32 -58.23
C ASN A 305 6.63 73.41 -59.27
N VAL A 306 5.84 73.20 -60.31
CA VAL A 306 5.49 74.27 -61.27
C VAL A 306 4.49 75.18 -60.60
N MET A 307 4.94 76.37 -60.17
CA MET A 307 4.07 77.49 -59.89
C MET A 307 3.63 78.07 -61.21
N LEU A 308 2.39 77.78 -61.61
CA LEU A 308 1.72 78.53 -62.64
C LEU A 308 1.31 79.89 -62.07
N LEU A 309 1.95 80.98 -62.53
CA LEU A 309 1.51 82.37 -62.35
C LEU A 309 0.42 82.66 -63.32
#